data_fb5770e3b699f78752be73ca8a4501a1
#
_entry.id   fb5770e3b699f78752be73ca8a4501a1
#
_cell.length_a   1.000
_cell.length_b   1.000
_cell.length_c   1.000
_cell.angle_alpha   90.00
_cell.angle_beta   90.00
_cell.angle_gamma   90.00
#
_symmetry.space_group_name_H-M   'P 1'
#
loop_
_entity.id
_entity.type
_entity.pdbx_description
1 polymer ?
#
loop_
_entity_poly.entity_id
_entity_poly.type
_entity_poly.pdbx_seq_one_letter_code
_entity_poly.pdbx_strand_id
1 'polypeptide(L)'
;MQTIKAILNKGEWLPKALKRLGYDMIPSNCILDKTLTGLGATSCEIEAKRNSIIIEPNVPVILGKLNSYDNIEAVYQKCTPYNIKAYLKLDKKYKKIMTTPESFEKIRKAAKELGINIYEEFFCLYDECEKTTQDIDYRRSITKPIHDFFAFKDKAMVSATPLDMSHTKFEEQGFTKIKIVPNYDYRKPLTLIVTNSYYKRIKQTLDGLKDSKKICIFFNVTDGIADLIDNLDITDYKVFCSEKSAKKLIKRGINNAYSEITYPLARVNFFTCRFYSALDITNYDGVKPDIIMLTDLRTANWTMIDPFTEAIQIQGRFRKRGDEEATYNSLTHISTINPDIKVRSKEEIGIKVEQFIKNHETLQKQHNNANNDMKKEAISEDLKNLKYEDLLDDKGEINPFAIDNLQNEERVHAYYKSAENLYQAYQRAGIFKVTLNNVTECVGEDDIERLNQAKLAIEQRKLIVENLANIDKWFTNGRISFEEKEKYRTLLKKIPEFQYTINAYDKIGKDAIVSAEYKKKIIDRKVREFDKSEDYQKRNSSEIKNLIKEAFPLNEYLNKNIIKQKIMDIYYQNGIMSKVTQNTIKSYFECKESGKINSFKLIKFKY
;
A
#
# COMPACT_ATOMS: atom_id res chain seq x y z
N MET A 1 22.50 -7.39 -14.08
CA MET A 1 23.47 -6.39 -13.50
C MET A 1 24.33 -6.99 -12.40
N GLN A 2 25.64 -6.74 -12.39
CA GLN A 2 26.57 -7.09 -11.30
C GLN A 2 26.34 -6.17 -10.10
N THR A 3 26.45 -6.71 -8.86
CA THR A 3 26.36 -5.92 -7.63
C THR A 3 27.72 -5.79 -6.95
N ILE A 4 28.17 -4.56 -6.72
CA ILE A 4 29.38 -4.21 -5.99
C ILE A 4 28.97 -3.66 -4.61
N LYS A 5 29.63 -4.12 -3.54
CA LYS A 5 29.33 -3.67 -2.17
C LYS A 5 30.37 -2.68 -1.69
N ALA A 6 29.93 -1.52 -1.19
CA ALA A 6 30.78 -0.52 -0.54
C ALA A 6 30.46 -0.47 0.95
N ILE A 7 31.47 -0.67 1.79
CA ILE A 7 31.31 -0.63 3.26
C ILE A 7 31.20 0.81 3.74
N LEU A 8 30.24 1.07 4.64
CA LEU A 8 30.03 2.35 5.32
C LEU A 8 30.20 2.18 6.83
N ASN A 9 31.12 2.93 7.43
CA ASN A 9 31.28 2.93 8.88
C ASN A 9 30.31 3.93 9.54
N LYS A 10 30.06 3.75 10.86
CA LYS A 10 29.19 4.67 11.63
C LYS A 10 29.76 6.10 11.59
N GLY A 11 28.90 7.06 11.27
CA GLY A 11 29.28 8.49 11.18
C GLY A 11 29.91 8.91 9.86
N GLU A 12 30.09 8.00 8.90
CA GLU A 12 30.60 8.35 7.58
C GLU A 12 29.48 8.72 6.60
N TRP A 13 29.88 9.49 5.59
CA TRP A 13 29.05 9.90 4.45
C TRP A 13 29.40 9.12 3.20
N LEU A 14 28.53 9.16 2.21
CA LEU A 14 28.65 8.46 0.93
C LEU A 14 30.04 8.60 0.26
N PRO A 15 30.67 9.79 0.16
CA PRO A 15 31.98 9.92 -0.49
C PRO A 15 33.06 9.01 0.09
N LYS A 16 33.05 8.78 1.42
CA LYS A 16 34.03 7.87 2.05
C LYS A 16 33.82 6.41 1.65
N ALA A 17 32.57 5.98 1.54
CA ALA A 17 32.26 4.62 1.08
C ALA A 17 32.65 4.41 -0.40
N LEU A 18 32.40 5.39 -1.27
CA LEU A 18 32.79 5.37 -2.68
C LEU A 18 34.30 5.34 -2.83
N LYS A 19 35.03 6.13 -2.02
CA LYS A 19 36.50 6.18 -2.06
C LYS A 19 37.16 4.83 -1.76
N ARG A 20 36.54 3.98 -0.91
CA ARG A 20 37.05 2.61 -0.67
C ARG A 20 36.97 1.72 -1.91
N LEU A 21 36.10 2.05 -2.86
CA LEU A 21 36.02 1.39 -4.16
C LEU A 21 36.90 2.07 -5.23
N GLY A 22 37.66 3.11 -4.87
CA GLY A 22 38.48 3.87 -5.79
C GLY A 22 37.76 4.99 -6.53
N TYR A 23 36.55 5.38 -6.10
CA TYR A 23 35.77 6.45 -6.73
C TYR A 23 35.82 7.74 -5.88
N ASP A 24 36.24 8.85 -6.47
CA ASP A 24 36.20 10.18 -5.83
C ASP A 24 34.83 10.86 -5.94
N MET A 25 33.98 10.39 -6.85
CA MET A 25 32.60 10.88 -7.09
C MET A 25 31.70 9.72 -7.51
N ILE A 26 30.42 9.96 -7.69
CA ILE A 26 29.47 8.92 -8.15
C ILE A 26 29.92 8.42 -9.53
N PRO A 27 30.19 7.11 -9.70
CA PRO A 27 30.66 6.58 -10.97
C PRO A 27 29.56 6.53 -12.04
N SER A 28 29.96 6.53 -13.30
CA SER A 28 29.06 6.40 -14.44
C SER A 28 28.48 4.98 -14.55
N ASN A 29 27.33 4.88 -15.22
CA ASN A 29 26.63 3.63 -15.50
C ASN A 29 26.44 2.78 -14.24
N CYS A 30 25.94 3.42 -13.16
CA CYS A 30 25.59 2.70 -11.94
C CYS A 30 24.19 3.05 -11.42
N ILE A 31 23.60 2.08 -10.72
CA ILE A 31 22.47 2.30 -9.82
C ILE A 31 23.02 2.23 -8.41
N LEU A 32 23.05 3.38 -7.74
CA LEU A 32 23.60 3.51 -6.39
C LEU A 32 22.50 3.30 -5.35
N ASP A 33 22.52 2.13 -4.72
CA ASP A 33 21.67 1.77 -3.57
C ASP A 33 22.32 2.30 -2.29
N LYS A 34 21.81 3.42 -1.80
CA LYS A 34 22.31 4.05 -0.55
C LYS A 34 22.01 3.24 0.69
N THR A 35 21.04 2.31 0.66
CA THR A 35 20.52 1.54 1.81
C THR A 35 19.92 2.46 2.89
N LEU A 36 20.57 3.54 3.23
CA LEU A 36 20.14 4.53 4.23
C LEU A 36 19.78 5.85 3.56
N THR A 37 18.72 6.48 4.07
CA THR A 37 18.37 7.85 3.70
C THR A 37 19.38 8.85 4.28
N GLY A 38 19.57 9.99 3.61
CA GLY A 38 20.38 11.09 4.15
C GLY A 38 21.89 10.89 4.08
N LEU A 39 22.42 9.96 3.29
CA LEU A 39 23.86 9.78 3.12
C LEU A 39 24.54 10.83 2.23
N GLY A 40 23.79 11.82 1.71
CA GLY A 40 24.34 12.97 1.00
C GLY A 40 24.71 12.70 -0.46
N ALA A 41 23.96 11.84 -1.18
CA ALA A 41 24.26 11.56 -2.60
C ALA A 41 24.11 12.81 -3.48
N THR A 42 22.99 13.55 -3.33
CA THR A 42 22.77 14.82 -4.04
C THR A 42 23.89 15.82 -3.73
N SER A 43 24.27 15.96 -2.45
CA SER A 43 25.39 16.84 -2.03
C SER A 43 26.73 16.39 -2.62
N CYS A 44 26.99 15.08 -2.63
CA CYS A 44 28.18 14.51 -3.26
C CYS A 44 28.29 14.89 -4.74
N GLU A 45 27.19 14.89 -5.48
CA GLU A 45 27.18 15.28 -6.88
C GLU A 45 27.27 16.80 -7.08
N ILE A 46 26.65 17.60 -6.21
CA ILE A 46 26.78 19.06 -6.25
C ILE A 46 28.25 19.47 -6.05
N GLU A 47 28.97 18.79 -5.16
CA GLU A 47 30.39 19.06 -4.84
C GLU A 47 31.35 18.39 -5.81
N ALA A 48 30.90 17.49 -6.67
CA ALA A 48 31.76 16.80 -7.65
C ALA A 48 32.41 17.77 -8.65
N LYS A 49 33.66 17.51 -9.04
CA LYS A 49 34.43 18.35 -9.94
C LYS A 49 34.12 18.09 -11.42
N ARG A 50 32.82 18.19 -11.77
CA ARG A 50 32.31 18.03 -13.15
C ARG A 50 31.03 18.85 -13.33
N ASN A 51 30.65 19.12 -14.59
CA ASN A 51 29.32 19.63 -14.88
C ASN A 51 28.27 18.56 -14.58
N SER A 52 27.13 18.93 -13.99
CA SER A 52 26.12 17.97 -13.64
C SER A 52 24.72 18.51 -13.84
N ILE A 53 23.83 17.64 -14.32
CA ILE A 53 22.38 17.83 -14.31
C ILE A 53 21.80 16.79 -13.34
N ILE A 54 21.15 17.25 -12.28
CA ILE A 54 20.56 16.42 -11.25
C ILE A 54 19.05 16.49 -11.42
N ILE A 55 18.42 15.35 -11.73
CA ILE A 55 16.98 15.22 -11.89
C ILE A 55 16.41 14.79 -10.55
N GLU A 56 15.59 15.65 -9.96
CA GLU A 56 14.93 15.45 -8.67
C GLU A 56 13.42 15.30 -8.88
N PRO A 57 12.74 14.33 -8.27
CA PRO A 57 11.32 14.14 -8.49
C PRO A 57 10.48 15.33 -8.01
N ASN A 58 10.95 16.11 -7.02
CA ASN A 58 10.13 17.13 -6.35
C ASN A 58 10.85 18.49 -6.18
N VAL A 59 10.11 19.56 -6.44
CA VAL A 59 10.57 20.96 -6.30
C VAL A 59 11.10 21.30 -4.88
N PRO A 60 10.45 20.87 -3.77
CA PRO A 60 10.94 21.20 -2.44
C PRO A 60 12.37 20.77 -2.14
N VAL A 61 12.84 19.65 -2.72
CA VAL A 61 14.24 19.22 -2.60
C VAL A 61 15.17 20.21 -3.26
N ILE A 62 14.84 20.62 -4.49
CA ILE A 62 15.60 21.60 -5.27
C ILE A 62 15.73 22.91 -4.48
N LEU A 63 14.60 23.44 -3.97
CA LEU A 63 14.56 24.68 -3.19
C LEU A 63 15.36 24.56 -1.88
N GLY A 64 15.26 23.40 -1.21
CA GLY A 64 16.05 23.13 0.00
C GLY A 64 17.56 23.15 -0.26
N LYS A 65 18.02 22.68 -1.41
CA LYS A 65 19.43 22.72 -1.80
C LYS A 65 19.91 24.13 -2.16
N LEU A 66 19.08 24.96 -2.77
CA LEU A 66 19.41 26.36 -3.04
C LEU A 66 19.72 27.15 -1.76
N ASN A 67 19.12 26.81 -0.63
CA ASN A 67 19.42 27.45 0.65
C ASN A 67 20.81 27.09 1.20
N SER A 68 21.45 26.05 0.67
CA SER A 68 22.71 25.51 1.17
C SER A 68 23.88 25.65 0.18
N TYR A 69 23.60 25.92 -1.09
CA TYR A 69 24.59 25.95 -2.18
C TYR A 69 24.32 27.10 -3.16
N ASP A 70 25.29 28.00 -3.33
CA ASP A 70 25.19 29.16 -4.23
C ASP A 70 25.54 28.86 -5.68
N ASN A 71 26.05 27.65 -5.96
CA ASN A 71 26.56 27.28 -7.28
C ASN A 71 25.56 26.49 -8.14
N ILE A 72 24.32 26.38 -7.72
CA ILE A 72 23.27 25.59 -8.40
C ILE A 72 22.34 26.51 -9.17
N GLU A 73 21.92 26.07 -10.36
CA GLU A 73 20.77 26.62 -11.09
C GLU A 73 19.57 25.69 -10.93
N ALA A 74 18.46 26.23 -10.47
CA ALA A 74 17.22 25.49 -10.26
C ALA A 74 16.27 25.66 -11.46
N VAL A 75 15.94 24.55 -12.12
CA VAL A 75 15.06 24.56 -13.29
C VAL A 75 13.79 23.78 -13.00
N TYR A 76 12.69 24.50 -12.74
CA TYR A 76 11.37 23.94 -12.48
C TYR A 76 10.28 24.76 -13.20
N GLN A 77 9.01 24.52 -12.94
CA GLN A 77 7.90 25.07 -13.72
C GLN A 77 7.99 26.59 -13.92
N LYS A 78 8.39 27.37 -12.91
CA LYS A 78 8.49 28.85 -12.96
C LYS A 78 9.75 29.37 -13.67
N CYS A 79 10.76 28.52 -13.95
CA CYS A 79 12.00 28.95 -14.58
C CYS A 79 11.80 29.24 -16.08
N THR A 80 12.37 30.35 -16.56
CA THR A 80 12.29 30.75 -17.97
C THR A 80 13.50 30.23 -18.76
N PRO A 81 13.37 30.02 -20.08
CA PRO A 81 14.52 29.68 -20.94
C PRO A 81 15.64 30.71 -20.89
N TYR A 82 15.30 31.97 -20.66
CA TYR A 82 16.30 33.05 -20.54
C TYR A 82 17.26 32.82 -19.36
N ASN A 83 16.73 32.49 -18.18
CA ASN A 83 17.54 32.23 -16.99
C ASN A 83 18.50 31.07 -17.21
N ILE A 84 18.02 29.98 -17.82
CA ILE A 84 18.84 28.80 -18.13
C ILE A 84 19.98 29.16 -19.07
N LYS A 85 19.72 29.91 -20.16
CA LYS A 85 20.73 30.35 -21.10
C LYS A 85 21.76 31.29 -20.44
N ALA A 86 21.28 32.20 -19.59
CA ALA A 86 22.16 33.10 -18.83
C ALA A 86 23.13 32.31 -17.95
N TYR A 87 22.60 31.32 -17.20
CA TYR A 87 23.43 30.44 -16.37
C TYR A 87 24.41 29.61 -17.19
N LEU A 88 23.99 29.01 -18.30
CA LEU A 88 24.87 28.20 -19.17
C LEU A 88 26.02 28.99 -19.76
N LYS A 89 25.86 30.32 -19.98
CA LYS A 89 26.90 31.24 -20.48
C LYS A 89 27.90 31.67 -19.41
N LEU A 90 27.59 31.47 -18.09
CA LEU A 90 28.52 31.87 -17.04
C LEU A 90 29.86 31.14 -17.17
N ASP A 91 30.94 31.86 -16.92
CA ASP A 91 32.27 31.27 -16.80
C ASP A 91 32.46 30.63 -15.42
N LYS A 92 31.78 29.49 -15.22
CA LYS A 92 31.91 28.67 -14.01
C LYS A 92 32.69 27.42 -14.35
N LYS A 93 33.67 27.09 -13.50
CA LYS A 93 34.50 25.88 -13.66
C LYS A 93 33.67 24.61 -13.78
N TYR A 94 32.62 24.49 -12.95
CA TYR A 94 31.67 23.38 -12.97
C TYR A 94 30.26 23.92 -12.86
N LYS A 95 29.41 23.60 -13.81
CA LYS A 95 28.01 23.99 -13.83
C LYS A 95 27.12 22.91 -13.16
N LYS A 96 26.27 23.31 -12.25
CA LYS A 96 25.34 22.43 -11.53
C LYS A 96 23.90 22.88 -11.77
N ILE A 97 23.11 22.01 -12.39
CA ILE A 97 21.70 22.27 -12.67
C ILE A 97 20.87 21.22 -11.94
N MET A 98 19.91 21.66 -11.14
CA MET A 98 18.90 20.76 -10.55
C MET A 98 17.57 20.99 -11.23
N THR A 99 16.87 19.93 -11.62
CA THR A 99 15.63 20.03 -12.38
C THR A 99 14.62 18.97 -11.99
N THR A 100 13.33 19.28 -12.20
CA THR A 100 12.29 18.24 -12.17
C THR A 100 12.22 17.52 -13.52
N PRO A 101 11.73 16.27 -13.56
CA PRO A 101 11.57 15.52 -14.81
C PRO A 101 10.83 16.30 -15.90
N GLU A 102 9.74 16.99 -15.53
CA GLU A 102 8.93 17.77 -16.47
C GLU A 102 9.65 18.98 -17.05
N SER A 103 10.65 19.51 -16.33
CA SER A 103 11.36 20.73 -16.73
C SER A 103 12.68 20.47 -17.43
N PHE A 104 13.13 19.21 -17.50
CA PHE A 104 14.36 18.83 -18.16
C PHE A 104 14.44 19.29 -19.63
N GLU A 105 13.33 19.21 -20.34
CA GLU A 105 13.21 19.66 -21.73
C GLU A 105 13.64 21.13 -21.93
N LYS A 106 13.43 22.00 -20.92
CA LYS A 106 13.86 23.41 -20.97
C LYS A 106 15.37 23.53 -21.03
N ILE A 107 16.10 22.67 -20.30
CA ILE A 107 17.56 22.62 -20.30
C ILE A 107 18.06 22.18 -21.67
N ARG A 108 17.50 21.09 -22.20
CA ARG A 108 17.84 20.53 -23.50
C ARG A 108 17.69 21.57 -24.61
N LYS A 109 16.56 22.29 -24.65
CA LYS A 109 16.33 23.36 -25.63
C LYS A 109 17.31 24.51 -25.48
N ALA A 110 17.52 25.02 -24.26
CA ALA A 110 18.42 26.13 -24.00
C ALA A 110 19.86 25.80 -24.37
N ALA A 111 20.33 24.61 -24.05
CA ALA A 111 21.67 24.13 -24.39
C ALA A 111 21.86 24.00 -25.91
N LYS A 112 20.88 23.40 -26.62
CA LYS A 112 20.88 23.26 -28.08
C LYS A 112 21.00 24.62 -28.77
N GLU A 113 20.27 25.62 -28.32
CA GLU A 113 20.32 26.97 -28.88
C GLU A 113 21.70 27.67 -28.65
N LEU A 114 22.45 27.21 -27.65
CA LEU A 114 23.80 27.72 -27.36
C LEU A 114 24.92 26.86 -27.97
N GLY A 115 24.58 25.80 -28.70
CA GLY A 115 25.56 24.86 -29.26
C GLY A 115 26.24 23.96 -28.22
N ILE A 116 25.71 23.86 -27.00
CA ILE A 116 26.25 23.04 -25.91
C ILE A 116 25.69 21.61 -26.03
N ASN A 117 26.58 20.63 -26.10
CA ASN A 117 26.17 19.21 -26.09
C ASN A 117 26.13 18.68 -24.65
N ILE A 118 24.95 18.78 -24.02
CA ILE A 118 24.78 18.34 -22.62
C ILE A 118 25.07 16.85 -22.44
N TYR A 119 24.91 16.04 -23.47
CA TYR A 119 25.10 14.59 -23.37
C TYR A 119 26.57 14.18 -23.25
N GLU A 120 27.48 14.99 -23.80
CA GLU A 120 28.92 14.78 -23.71
C GLU A 120 29.57 15.57 -22.56
N GLU A 121 29.03 16.76 -22.26
CA GLU A 121 29.67 17.72 -21.37
C GLU A 121 29.19 17.63 -19.91
N PHE A 122 28.06 16.98 -19.67
CA PHE A 122 27.47 16.90 -18.34
C PHE A 122 27.31 15.45 -17.90
N PHE A 123 27.47 15.24 -16.60
CA PHE A 123 27.01 14.03 -15.92
C PHE A 123 25.50 14.16 -15.57
N CYS A 124 24.72 13.13 -15.83
CA CYS A 124 23.30 13.11 -15.47
C CYS A 124 23.07 12.21 -14.26
N LEU A 125 22.59 12.78 -13.16
CA LEU A 125 22.15 12.04 -11.98
C LEU A 125 20.63 12.03 -11.91
N TYR A 126 20.03 10.83 -11.83
CA TYR A 126 18.61 10.68 -11.51
C TYR A 126 18.49 10.30 -10.04
N ASP A 127 18.10 11.26 -9.17
CA ASP A 127 17.97 11.01 -7.72
C ASP A 127 16.57 10.49 -7.38
N GLU A 128 16.45 9.77 -6.29
CA GLU A 128 15.24 9.06 -5.83
C GLU A 128 14.59 8.27 -6.98
N CYS A 129 15.41 7.44 -7.66
CA CYS A 129 15.04 6.76 -8.90
C CYS A 129 13.89 5.73 -8.76
N GLU A 130 13.58 5.27 -7.55
CA GLU A 130 12.39 4.44 -7.31
C GLU A 130 11.09 5.13 -7.72
N LYS A 131 11.10 6.46 -7.77
CA LYS A 131 9.92 7.25 -8.17
C LYS A 131 9.58 7.09 -9.64
N THR A 132 10.55 6.75 -10.49
CA THR A 132 10.27 6.45 -11.90
C THR A 132 9.35 5.24 -12.06
N THR A 133 9.35 4.33 -11.09
CA THR A 133 8.46 3.17 -11.03
C THR A 133 7.21 3.48 -10.19
N GLN A 134 7.37 3.99 -8.97
CA GLN A 134 6.25 4.14 -8.04
C GLN A 134 5.24 5.20 -8.43
N ASP A 135 5.70 6.33 -9.00
CA ASP A 135 4.85 7.50 -9.25
C ASP A 135 4.27 7.51 -10.68
N ILE A 136 4.67 6.57 -11.56
CA ILE A 136 4.33 6.59 -12.98
C ILE A 136 2.83 6.52 -13.25
N ASP A 137 2.09 5.86 -12.39
CA ASP A 137 0.65 5.61 -12.51
C ASP A 137 -0.18 6.92 -12.51
N TYR A 138 0.21 7.86 -11.65
CA TYR A 138 -0.45 9.16 -11.54
C TYR A 138 0.39 10.33 -12.05
N ARG A 139 1.66 10.09 -12.41
CA ARG A 139 2.62 11.09 -12.88
C ARG A 139 3.52 10.53 -13.98
N ARG A 140 2.95 10.21 -15.13
CA ARG A 140 3.70 9.69 -16.31
C ARG A 140 4.90 10.55 -16.68
N SER A 141 4.79 11.86 -16.48
CA SER A 141 5.87 12.82 -16.76
C SER A 141 7.16 12.56 -15.99
N ILE A 142 7.13 11.70 -14.95
CA ILE A 142 8.34 11.37 -14.18
C ILE A 142 9.38 10.64 -15.02
N THR A 143 8.97 9.88 -16.04
CA THR A 143 9.89 9.17 -16.95
C THR A 143 10.22 9.94 -18.22
N LYS A 144 9.72 11.17 -18.42
CA LYS A 144 10.01 11.99 -19.62
C LYS A 144 11.51 12.08 -19.98
N PRO A 145 12.42 12.32 -19.02
CA PRO A 145 13.85 12.44 -19.33
C PRO A 145 14.55 11.10 -19.57
N ILE A 146 13.86 9.96 -19.52
CA ILE A 146 14.56 8.67 -19.47
C ILE A 146 15.32 8.36 -20.76
N HIS A 147 14.77 8.73 -21.91
CA HIS A 147 15.48 8.57 -23.19
C HIS A 147 16.70 9.47 -23.28
N ASP A 148 16.57 10.73 -22.81
CA ASP A 148 17.70 11.66 -22.71
C ASP A 148 18.72 11.16 -21.68
N PHE A 149 18.28 10.64 -20.53
CA PHE A 149 19.15 10.05 -19.52
C PHE A 149 20.06 8.97 -20.12
N PHE A 150 19.50 8.04 -20.89
CA PHE A 150 20.29 7.01 -21.56
C PHE A 150 21.20 7.54 -22.66
N ALA A 151 20.96 8.74 -23.20
CA ALA A 151 21.81 9.37 -24.19
C ALA A 151 23.07 10.04 -23.58
N PHE A 152 23.08 10.37 -22.29
CA PHE A 152 24.26 10.91 -21.63
C PHE A 152 25.41 9.88 -21.66
N LYS A 153 26.60 10.36 -21.92
CA LYS A 153 27.84 9.56 -21.84
C LYS A 153 28.07 9.10 -20.39
N ASP A 154 27.99 10.04 -19.47
CA ASP A 154 28.20 9.82 -18.04
C ASP A 154 26.91 10.05 -17.26
N LYS A 155 26.43 9.02 -16.58
CA LYS A 155 25.14 9.05 -15.87
C LYS A 155 25.06 8.03 -14.76
N ALA A 156 24.20 8.29 -13.78
CA ALA A 156 23.87 7.33 -12.73
C ALA A 156 22.44 7.54 -12.21
N MET A 157 21.90 6.51 -11.61
CA MET A 157 20.69 6.57 -10.78
C MET A 157 21.03 6.36 -9.33
N VAL A 158 20.31 7.01 -8.44
CA VAL A 158 20.54 6.85 -7.00
C VAL A 158 19.24 6.85 -6.21
N SER A 159 19.16 6.01 -5.19
CA SER A 159 18.11 6.00 -4.19
C SER A 159 18.58 5.31 -2.91
N ALA A 160 17.90 5.56 -1.81
CA ALA A 160 17.99 4.72 -0.60
C ALA A 160 17.19 3.42 -0.74
N THR A 161 16.25 3.39 -1.67
CA THR A 161 15.26 2.32 -1.86
C THR A 161 15.04 2.00 -3.33
N PRO A 162 16.12 1.77 -4.12
CA PRO A 162 15.97 1.55 -5.55
C PRO A 162 15.18 0.26 -5.80
N LEU A 163 14.20 0.34 -6.69
CA LEU A 163 13.45 -0.81 -7.18
C LEU A 163 14.20 -1.47 -8.34
N ASP A 164 13.88 -2.72 -8.60
CA ASP A 164 14.38 -3.40 -9.78
C ASP A 164 13.73 -2.80 -11.03
N MET A 165 14.53 -2.48 -12.03
CA MET A 165 14.12 -1.86 -13.28
C MET A 165 14.43 -2.79 -14.45
N SER A 166 13.40 -3.08 -15.28
CA SER A 166 13.50 -4.04 -16.39
C SER A 166 13.93 -3.43 -17.72
N HIS A 167 14.13 -2.11 -17.80
CA HIS A 167 14.51 -1.44 -19.03
C HIS A 167 15.83 -1.96 -19.57
N THR A 168 15.84 -2.50 -20.82
CA THR A 168 16.97 -3.23 -21.43
C THR A 168 18.26 -2.41 -21.53
N LYS A 169 18.16 -1.09 -21.69
CA LYS A 169 19.32 -0.18 -21.76
C LYS A 169 20.22 -0.21 -20.52
N PHE A 170 19.72 -0.61 -19.37
CA PHE A 170 20.61 -0.78 -18.21
C PHE A 170 21.62 -1.90 -18.45
N GLU A 171 21.19 -3.00 -19.04
CA GLU A 171 22.08 -4.12 -19.37
C GLU A 171 22.94 -3.81 -20.60
N GLU A 172 22.33 -3.30 -21.67
CA GLU A 172 23.01 -2.91 -22.93
C GLU A 172 24.16 -1.91 -22.69
N GLN A 173 24.00 -0.99 -21.73
CA GLN A 173 25.00 0.03 -21.40
C GLN A 173 25.89 -0.36 -20.22
N GLY A 174 25.85 -1.61 -19.78
CA GLY A 174 26.75 -2.15 -18.76
C GLY A 174 26.58 -1.55 -17.37
N PHE A 175 25.36 -1.20 -16.97
CA PHE A 175 25.10 -0.68 -15.62
C PHE A 175 25.45 -1.70 -14.55
N THR A 176 26.04 -1.20 -13.45
CA THR A 176 26.34 -1.97 -12.24
C THR A 176 25.51 -1.45 -11.07
N LYS A 177 25.15 -2.33 -10.13
CA LYS A 177 24.51 -1.92 -8.87
C LYS A 177 25.59 -1.74 -7.82
N ILE A 178 25.73 -0.52 -7.29
CA ILE A 178 26.61 -0.25 -6.14
C ILE A 178 25.75 -0.17 -4.90
N LYS A 179 25.91 -1.13 -3.98
CA LYS A 179 25.17 -1.16 -2.73
C LYS A 179 26.04 -0.71 -1.56
N ILE A 180 25.61 0.33 -0.87
CA ILE A 180 26.24 0.79 0.37
C ILE A 180 25.80 -0.16 1.50
N VAL A 181 26.77 -0.73 2.19
CA VAL A 181 26.54 -1.71 3.27
C VAL A 181 27.10 -1.13 4.58
N PRO A 182 26.24 -0.65 5.48
CA PRO A 182 26.69 -0.24 6.82
C PRO A 182 27.26 -1.44 7.57
N ASN A 183 28.42 -1.25 8.25
CA ASN A 183 29.07 -2.27 9.09
C ASN A 183 28.67 -2.21 10.57
N TYR A 184 27.59 -1.52 10.88
CA TYR A 184 27.04 -1.36 12.22
C TYR A 184 25.53 -1.64 12.20
N ASP A 185 24.95 -1.87 13.37
CA ASP A 185 23.50 -2.05 13.49
C ASP A 185 22.80 -0.70 13.33
N TYR A 186 22.18 -0.50 12.19
CA TYR A 186 21.45 0.72 11.80
C TYR A 186 19.93 0.55 11.88
N ARG A 187 19.46 -0.65 12.21
CA ARG A 187 18.04 -0.98 12.21
C ARG A 187 17.30 -0.16 13.28
N LYS A 188 16.14 0.31 12.91
CA LYS A 188 15.27 1.12 13.77
C LYS A 188 14.15 0.29 14.38
N PRO A 189 13.83 0.47 15.68
CA PRO A 189 12.65 -0.17 16.27
C PRO A 189 11.38 0.24 15.51
N LEU A 190 10.52 -0.73 15.21
CA LEU A 190 9.20 -0.52 14.60
C LEU A 190 8.20 -1.44 15.28
N THR A 191 7.09 -0.87 15.75
CA THR A 191 5.94 -1.62 16.24
C THR A 191 4.94 -1.78 15.10
N LEU A 192 4.75 -3.01 14.62
CA LEU A 192 3.73 -3.35 13.63
C LEU A 192 2.48 -3.85 14.34
N ILE A 193 1.40 -3.09 14.27
CA ILE A 193 0.10 -3.45 14.82
C ILE A 193 -0.82 -3.85 13.66
N VAL A 194 -1.16 -5.13 13.58
CA VAL A 194 -2.16 -5.62 12.61
C VAL A 194 -3.47 -5.84 13.33
N THR A 195 -4.55 -5.23 12.83
CA THR A 195 -5.83 -5.22 13.53
C THR A 195 -7.02 -5.22 12.57
N ASN A 196 -8.16 -5.71 13.02
CA ASN A 196 -9.46 -5.55 12.38
C ASN A 196 -10.34 -4.46 13.05
N SER A 197 -9.87 -3.88 14.16
CA SER A 197 -10.51 -2.77 14.87
C SER A 197 -9.66 -1.51 14.76
N TYR A 198 -9.69 -0.91 13.58
CA TYR A 198 -8.73 0.11 13.16
C TYR A 198 -8.83 1.40 13.98
N TYR A 199 -10.02 2.02 14.08
CA TYR A 199 -10.23 3.27 14.83
C TYR A 199 -9.92 3.11 16.32
N LYS A 200 -10.42 2.04 16.92
CA LYS A 200 -10.14 1.73 18.33
C LYS A 200 -8.64 1.63 18.60
N ARG A 201 -7.90 1.00 17.68
CA ARG A 201 -6.45 0.84 17.83
C ARG A 201 -5.71 2.16 17.66
N ILE A 202 -6.13 3.01 16.72
CA ILE A 202 -5.57 4.37 16.59
C ILE A 202 -5.83 5.17 17.86
N LYS A 203 -7.08 5.17 18.36
CA LYS A 203 -7.44 5.85 19.60
C LYS A 203 -6.55 5.40 20.76
N GLN A 204 -6.45 4.10 21.01
CA GLN A 204 -5.59 3.54 22.07
C GLN A 204 -4.12 3.93 21.89
N THR A 205 -3.62 3.99 20.67
CA THR A 205 -2.24 4.43 20.40
C THR A 205 -2.09 5.90 20.72
N LEU A 206 -3.04 6.76 20.32
CA LEU A 206 -3.02 8.19 20.64
C LEU A 206 -3.18 8.46 22.15
N ASP A 207 -4.03 7.68 22.84
CA ASP A 207 -4.19 7.75 24.30
C ASP A 207 -2.90 7.35 25.02
N GLY A 208 -2.18 6.35 24.51
CA GLY A 208 -0.84 5.97 25.00
C GLY A 208 0.23 7.06 24.74
N LEU A 209 0.00 7.93 23.76
CA LEU A 209 0.86 9.06 23.41
C LEU A 209 0.31 10.41 23.92
N LYS A 210 -0.52 10.42 24.96
CA LYS A 210 -1.13 11.64 25.50
C LYS A 210 -0.10 12.70 25.91
N ASP A 211 1.07 12.29 26.38
CA ASP A 211 2.16 13.16 26.82
C ASP A 211 3.10 13.56 25.65
N SER A 212 2.92 12.99 24.47
CA SER A 212 3.67 13.35 23.28
C SER A 212 3.29 14.74 22.79
N LYS A 213 4.31 15.60 22.64
CA LYS A 213 4.12 16.97 22.15
C LYS A 213 4.00 17.07 20.64
N LYS A 214 4.50 16.07 19.92
CA LYS A 214 4.48 16.03 18.44
C LYS A 214 4.23 14.60 17.97
N ILE A 215 3.12 14.40 17.27
CA ILE A 215 2.74 13.13 16.63
C ILE A 215 2.64 13.39 15.14
N CYS A 216 3.34 12.59 14.34
CA CYS A 216 3.33 12.67 12.88
C CYS A 216 2.68 11.42 12.30
N ILE A 217 1.52 11.58 11.69
CA ILE A 217 0.69 10.49 11.15
C ILE A 217 0.77 10.51 9.63
N PHE A 218 1.22 9.41 9.03
CA PHE A 218 1.32 9.23 7.59
C PHE A 218 0.15 8.38 7.09
N PHE A 219 -0.77 9.00 6.35
CA PHE A 219 -1.99 8.36 5.86
C PHE A 219 -2.44 8.95 4.51
N ASN A 220 -2.53 8.10 3.49
CA ASN A 220 -2.75 8.55 2.11
C ASN A 220 -4.24 8.63 1.72
N VAL A 221 -5.13 9.00 2.63
CA VAL A 221 -6.56 9.23 2.34
C VAL A 221 -7.05 10.47 3.06
N THR A 222 -7.30 11.55 2.32
CA THR A 222 -7.72 12.84 2.90
C THR A 222 -9.09 12.78 3.58
N ASP A 223 -10.06 12.03 3.02
CA ASP A 223 -11.35 11.83 3.67
C ASP A 223 -11.20 11.03 4.97
N GLY A 224 -10.37 9.98 4.97
CA GLY A 224 -10.04 9.22 6.18
C GLY A 224 -9.30 10.05 7.24
N ILE A 225 -8.46 11.01 6.84
CA ILE A 225 -7.84 11.97 7.79
C ILE A 225 -8.92 12.83 8.44
N ALA A 226 -9.87 13.36 7.65
CA ALA A 226 -10.97 14.14 8.18
C ALA A 226 -11.83 13.33 9.15
N ASP A 227 -12.16 12.07 8.78
CA ASP A 227 -12.90 11.15 9.66
C ASP A 227 -12.15 10.87 10.98
N LEU A 228 -10.82 10.73 10.94
CA LEU A 228 -10.01 10.56 12.17
C LEU A 228 -10.04 11.81 13.05
N ILE A 229 -9.94 13.00 12.47
CA ILE A 229 -10.00 14.27 13.19
C ILE A 229 -11.35 14.42 13.88
N ASP A 230 -12.44 14.19 13.15
CA ASP A 230 -13.81 14.34 13.64
C ASP A 230 -14.15 13.27 14.71
N ASN A 231 -13.88 11.99 14.43
CA ASN A 231 -14.26 10.87 15.31
C ASN A 231 -13.39 10.74 16.57
N LEU A 232 -12.18 11.27 16.55
CA LEU A 232 -11.26 11.23 17.71
C LEU A 232 -11.12 12.58 18.41
N ASP A 233 -11.95 13.58 18.07
CA ASP A 233 -11.98 14.92 18.65
C ASP A 233 -10.58 15.58 18.69
N ILE A 234 -9.81 15.46 17.59
CA ILE A 234 -8.46 16.01 17.53
C ILE A 234 -8.54 17.52 17.27
N THR A 235 -8.20 18.33 18.23
CA THR A 235 -8.34 19.80 18.15
C THR A 235 -7.06 20.51 17.74
N ASP A 236 -5.88 20.07 18.19
CA ASP A 236 -4.57 20.64 17.82
C ASP A 236 -3.93 19.80 16.70
N TYR A 237 -4.25 20.15 15.46
CA TYR A 237 -3.77 19.41 14.28
C TYR A 237 -3.37 20.31 13.11
N LYS A 238 -2.56 19.72 12.19
CA LYS A 238 -2.31 20.20 10.84
C LYS A 238 -2.38 19.04 9.85
N VAL A 239 -2.86 19.32 8.63
CA VAL A 239 -2.91 18.34 7.54
C VAL A 239 -2.06 18.82 6.37
N PHE A 240 -1.09 18.03 5.95
CA PHE A 240 -0.21 18.32 4.83
C PHE A 240 -0.54 17.40 3.65
N CYS A 241 -1.06 18.00 2.57
CA CYS A 241 -1.57 17.26 1.42
C CYS A 241 -1.37 18.06 0.11
N SER A 242 -1.90 17.59 -1.02
CA SER A 242 -1.87 18.37 -2.26
C SER A 242 -2.75 19.62 -2.15
N GLU A 243 -2.47 20.66 -2.95
CA GLU A 243 -3.28 21.89 -2.97
C GLU A 243 -4.76 21.60 -3.26
N LYS A 244 -5.05 20.68 -4.20
CA LYS A 244 -6.41 20.24 -4.50
C LYS A 244 -7.09 19.59 -3.29
N SER A 245 -6.36 18.74 -2.57
CA SER A 245 -6.85 18.08 -1.36
C SER A 245 -7.05 19.04 -0.21
N ALA A 246 -6.14 20.01 -0.02
CA ALA A 246 -6.28 21.05 0.99
C ALA A 246 -7.54 21.88 0.78
N LYS A 247 -7.80 22.33 -0.47
CA LYS A 247 -9.04 23.03 -0.83
C LYS A 247 -10.30 22.19 -0.56
N LYS A 248 -10.25 20.87 -0.80
CA LYS A 248 -11.35 19.94 -0.50
C LYS A 248 -11.61 19.84 1.00
N LEU A 249 -10.54 19.67 1.80
CA LEU A 249 -10.62 19.58 3.26
C LEU A 249 -11.15 20.85 3.91
N ILE A 250 -10.69 22.03 3.46
CA ILE A 250 -11.18 23.32 3.94
C ILE A 250 -12.70 23.47 3.68
N LYS A 251 -13.19 23.06 2.50
CA LYS A 251 -14.64 23.04 2.20
C LYS A 251 -15.44 22.12 3.12
N ARG A 252 -14.79 21.07 3.67
CA ARG A 252 -15.39 20.15 4.63
C ARG A 252 -15.31 20.64 6.08
N GLY A 253 -14.66 21.79 6.33
CA GLY A 253 -14.51 22.36 7.67
C GLY A 253 -13.16 22.07 8.34
N ILE A 254 -12.25 21.34 7.67
CA ILE A 254 -10.89 21.08 8.15
C ILE A 254 -9.98 22.25 7.73
N ASN A 255 -9.97 23.31 8.54
CA ASN A 255 -9.33 24.58 8.16
C ASN A 255 -7.79 24.56 8.20
N ASN A 256 -7.17 23.65 8.96
CA ASN A 256 -5.72 23.55 9.12
C ASN A 256 -5.09 22.60 8.08
N ALA A 257 -5.47 22.74 6.81
CA ALA A 257 -4.95 21.95 5.69
C ALA A 257 -4.04 22.80 4.78
N TYR A 258 -2.84 22.31 4.50
CA TYR A 258 -1.75 23.03 3.83
C TYR A 258 -1.14 22.19 2.70
N SER A 259 -0.68 22.85 1.63
CA SER A 259 0.05 22.21 0.53
C SER A 259 1.57 22.15 0.73
N GLU A 260 2.07 22.86 1.74
CA GLU A 260 3.48 22.90 2.14
C GLU A 260 3.59 22.77 3.66
N ILE A 261 4.74 22.31 4.16
CA ILE A 261 4.94 22.22 5.61
C ILE A 261 5.04 23.61 6.20
N THR A 262 4.20 23.89 7.17
CA THR A 262 4.18 25.15 7.94
C THR A 262 4.58 24.90 9.38
N TYR A 263 5.49 25.70 9.89
CA TYR A 263 5.98 25.63 11.26
C TYR A 263 5.34 26.75 12.11
N PRO A 264 5.23 26.58 13.45
CA PRO A 264 5.51 25.35 14.19
C PRO A 264 4.54 24.23 13.81
N LEU A 265 4.96 22.98 13.97
CA LEU A 265 4.08 21.83 13.82
C LEU A 265 3.05 21.82 14.96
N ALA A 266 1.82 21.38 14.69
CA ALA A 266 0.79 21.11 15.69
C ALA A 266 1.17 19.91 16.58
N ARG A 267 0.37 19.60 17.59
CA ARG A 267 0.55 18.38 18.36
C ARG A 267 0.35 17.13 17.47
N VAL A 268 -0.68 17.12 16.61
CA VAL A 268 -0.93 16.04 15.66
C VAL A 268 -0.79 16.56 14.23
N ASN A 269 0.04 15.91 13.42
CA ASN A 269 0.32 16.34 12.05
C ASN A 269 0.08 15.18 11.09
N PHE A 270 -0.83 15.37 10.15
CA PHE A 270 -1.13 14.37 9.13
C PHE A 270 -0.38 14.66 7.84
N PHE A 271 0.18 13.61 7.23
CA PHE A 271 0.93 13.68 5.98
C PHE A 271 0.39 12.69 4.96
N THR A 272 0.04 13.15 3.77
CA THR A 272 -0.30 12.27 2.65
C THR A 272 0.96 11.82 1.90
N CYS A 273 0.84 10.89 0.94
CA CYS A 273 1.97 10.29 0.20
C CYS A 273 2.91 11.31 -0.46
N ARG A 274 2.43 12.52 -0.76
CA ARG A 274 3.26 13.62 -1.25
C ARG A 274 4.45 13.94 -0.33
N PHE A 275 4.33 13.63 0.96
CA PHE A 275 5.31 13.92 2.01
C PHE A 275 6.07 12.68 2.50
N TYR A 276 5.86 11.51 1.87
CA TYR A 276 6.56 10.28 2.24
C TYR A 276 8.04 10.29 1.83
N SER A 277 8.36 11.02 0.77
CA SER A 277 9.72 11.17 0.27
C SER A 277 10.03 12.64 -0.06
N ALA A 278 11.28 12.94 -0.35
CA ALA A 278 11.75 14.19 -0.97
C ALA A 278 11.60 15.48 -0.14
N LEU A 279 11.29 15.41 1.15
CA LEU A 279 11.24 16.58 2.02
C LEU A 279 11.77 16.24 3.40
N ASP A 280 12.66 17.08 3.93
CA ASP A 280 13.21 16.88 5.27
C ASP A 280 12.36 17.63 6.31
N ILE A 281 11.92 16.92 7.35
CA ILE A 281 11.26 17.51 8.51
C ILE A 281 12.35 17.80 9.53
N THR A 282 12.77 19.06 9.60
CA THR A 282 13.94 19.46 10.39
C THR A 282 13.60 20.31 11.61
N ASN A 283 12.44 20.97 11.61
CA ASN A 283 12.04 21.86 12.70
C ASN A 283 10.83 21.31 13.46
N TYR A 284 11.10 20.58 14.52
CA TYR A 284 10.09 20.09 15.47
C TYR A 284 10.30 20.67 16.88
N ASP A 285 10.85 21.91 16.96
CA ASP A 285 11.02 22.70 18.20
C ASP A 285 11.79 21.97 19.31
N GLY A 286 12.81 21.19 18.92
CA GLY A 286 13.61 20.40 19.88
C GLY A 286 12.90 19.17 20.47
N VAL A 287 11.67 18.90 20.05
CA VAL A 287 10.87 17.77 20.52
C VAL A 287 10.88 16.65 19.48
N LYS A 288 11.38 15.47 19.86
CA LYS A 288 11.34 14.29 18.97
C LYS A 288 9.89 13.84 18.78
N PRO A 289 9.42 13.70 17.54
CA PRO A 289 8.06 13.26 17.28
C PRO A 289 7.89 11.76 17.48
N ASP A 290 6.67 11.33 17.72
CA ASP A 290 6.22 9.96 17.54
C ASP A 290 5.63 9.79 16.14
N ILE A 291 6.02 8.75 15.42
CA ILE A 291 5.64 8.52 14.03
C ILE A 291 4.63 7.38 13.98
N ILE A 292 3.50 7.62 13.34
CA ILE A 292 2.47 6.61 13.08
C ILE A 292 2.25 6.51 11.58
N MET A 293 2.41 5.32 11.03
CA MET A 293 2.02 4.97 9.66
C MET A 293 0.67 4.26 9.70
N LEU A 294 -0.22 4.60 8.80
CA LEU A 294 -1.58 4.06 8.77
C LEU A 294 -1.88 3.41 7.42
N THR A 295 -2.36 2.16 7.47
CA THR A 295 -2.90 1.44 6.31
C THR A 295 -4.30 0.93 6.62
N ASP A 296 -5.28 1.35 5.82
CA ASP A 296 -6.66 0.90 5.93
C ASP A 296 -7.18 0.34 4.60
N LEU A 297 -7.06 -0.95 4.42
CA LEU A 297 -7.49 -1.65 3.20
C LEU A 297 -9.01 -1.72 3.03
N ARG A 298 -9.78 -1.41 4.06
CA ARG A 298 -11.24 -1.30 3.97
C ARG A 298 -11.63 0.00 3.28
N THR A 299 -10.84 1.06 3.47
CA THR A 299 -11.04 2.34 2.82
C THR A 299 -10.46 2.32 1.39
N ALA A 300 -9.20 1.91 1.22
CA ALA A 300 -8.56 1.90 -0.09
C ALA A 300 -7.24 1.11 -0.10
N ASN A 301 -6.98 0.40 -1.22
CA ASN A 301 -5.73 -0.32 -1.39
C ASN A 301 -4.51 0.60 -1.48
N TRP A 302 -4.66 1.82 -2.00
CA TRP A 302 -3.56 2.81 -2.08
C TRP A 302 -3.13 3.40 -0.72
N THR A 303 -3.70 2.91 0.39
CA THR A 303 -3.19 3.19 1.75
C THR A 303 -2.05 2.27 2.16
N MET A 304 -1.76 1.22 1.38
CA MET A 304 -0.63 0.33 1.64
C MET A 304 0.67 1.11 1.68
N ILE A 305 1.51 0.79 2.65
CA ILE A 305 2.86 1.33 2.79
C ILE A 305 3.84 0.21 2.50
N ASP A 306 4.67 0.38 1.47
CA ASP A 306 5.68 -0.60 1.12
C ASP A 306 6.82 -0.61 2.17
N PRO A 307 7.07 -1.75 2.86
CA PRO A 307 8.18 -1.89 3.79
C PRO A 307 9.57 -1.60 3.21
N PHE A 308 9.74 -1.83 1.90
CA PHE A 308 11.04 -1.70 1.22
C PHE A 308 11.31 -0.29 0.69
N THR A 309 10.28 0.55 0.57
CA THR A 309 10.42 1.89 0.02
C THR A 309 9.80 2.93 0.93
N GLU A 310 8.48 3.07 0.97
CA GLU A 310 7.78 4.15 1.64
C GLU A 310 8.04 4.19 3.15
N ALA A 311 8.02 3.05 3.84
CA ALA A 311 8.30 3.01 5.28
C ALA A 311 9.72 3.49 5.59
N ILE A 312 10.71 3.14 4.75
CA ILE A 312 12.10 3.60 4.85
C ILE A 312 12.18 5.10 4.58
N GLN A 313 11.50 5.57 3.56
CA GLN A 313 11.47 6.98 3.20
C GLN A 313 10.80 7.82 4.30
N ILE A 314 9.64 7.40 4.82
CA ILE A 314 8.92 8.10 5.90
C ILE A 314 9.81 8.30 7.13
N GLN A 315 10.42 7.24 7.65
CA GLN A 315 11.30 7.37 8.81
C GLN A 315 12.52 8.25 8.52
N GLY A 316 12.98 8.25 7.27
CA GLY A 316 14.12 9.06 6.83
C GLY A 316 13.82 10.55 6.65
N ARG A 317 12.56 10.98 6.75
CA ARG A 317 12.20 12.43 6.67
C ARG A 317 12.65 13.23 7.87
N PHE A 318 12.77 12.58 9.03
CA PHE A 318 13.18 13.20 10.28
C PHE A 318 14.70 13.20 10.36
N ARG A 319 15.32 14.36 10.11
CA ARG A 319 16.78 14.48 10.01
C ARG A 319 17.43 14.77 11.37
N LYS A 320 18.62 14.22 11.55
CA LYS A 320 19.46 14.53 12.71
C LYS A 320 19.78 16.02 12.76
N ARG A 321 19.79 16.55 13.98
CA ARG A 321 20.41 17.83 14.31
C ARG A 321 21.57 17.55 15.28
N GLY A 322 22.79 17.87 14.87
CA GLY A 322 23.98 17.60 15.68
C GLY A 322 24.23 16.09 15.88
N ASP A 323 24.70 15.72 17.07
CA ASP A 323 25.14 14.36 17.41
C ASP A 323 24.01 13.45 17.93
N GLU A 324 22.75 13.85 17.78
CA GLU A 324 21.60 13.05 18.27
C GLU A 324 21.54 11.67 17.60
N GLU A 325 21.47 10.59 18.40
CA GLU A 325 21.37 9.21 17.86
C GLU A 325 19.98 8.89 17.28
N ALA A 326 18.92 9.42 17.89
CA ALA A 326 17.54 9.20 17.47
C ALA A 326 16.89 10.50 16.99
N THR A 327 16.16 10.46 15.88
CA THR A 327 15.46 11.61 15.29
C THR A 327 13.97 11.64 15.62
N TYR A 328 13.44 10.57 16.22
CA TYR A 328 12.06 10.41 16.69
C TYR A 328 12.03 9.50 17.93
N ASN A 329 10.92 9.50 18.67
CA ASN A 329 10.75 8.68 19.88
C ASN A 329 10.31 7.27 19.54
N SER A 330 9.24 7.13 18.75
CA SER A 330 8.67 5.85 18.35
C SER A 330 8.28 5.83 16.89
N LEU A 331 8.20 4.62 16.33
CA LEU A 331 7.70 4.36 14.98
C LEU A 331 6.71 3.20 15.05
N THR A 332 5.46 3.48 14.72
CA THR A 332 4.37 2.50 14.75
C THR A 332 3.71 2.42 13.39
N HIS A 333 3.44 1.22 12.90
CA HIS A 333 2.58 1.00 11.73
C HIS A 333 1.31 0.27 12.18
N ILE A 334 0.17 0.93 12.05
CA ILE A 334 -1.15 0.34 12.31
C ILE A 334 -1.76 -0.02 10.96
N SER A 335 -2.07 -1.29 10.77
CA SER A 335 -2.53 -1.82 9.48
C SER A 335 -3.72 -2.76 9.64
N THR A 336 -4.64 -2.66 8.71
CA THR A 336 -5.55 -3.76 8.40
C THR A 336 -4.90 -4.69 7.38
N ILE A 337 -5.41 -5.91 7.23
CA ILE A 337 -5.03 -6.88 6.19
C ILE A 337 -6.27 -7.34 5.43
N ASN A 338 -6.06 -7.85 4.21
CA ASN A 338 -7.12 -8.45 3.41
C ASN A 338 -6.64 -9.76 2.78
N PRO A 339 -7.02 -10.93 3.31
CA PRO A 339 -6.62 -12.23 2.79
C PRO A 339 -7.09 -12.49 1.35
N ASP A 340 -8.16 -11.81 0.93
CA ASP A 340 -8.80 -12.00 -0.37
C ASP A 340 -8.18 -11.15 -1.50
N ILE A 341 -7.14 -10.37 -1.21
CA ILE A 341 -6.42 -9.60 -2.23
C ILE A 341 -5.90 -10.56 -3.31
N LYS A 342 -6.31 -10.31 -4.54
CA LYS A 342 -5.78 -11.02 -5.71
C LYS A 342 -4.36 -10.51 -5.99
N VAL A 343 -3.43 -11.42 -6.09
CA VAL A 343 -2.03 -11.13 -6.44
C VAL A 343 -1.69 -11.90 -7.72
N ARG A 344 -1.21 -11.18 -8.71
CA ARG A 344 -0.83 -11.75 -10.01
C ARG A 344 0.66 -12.05 -10.05
N SER A 345 1.02 -13.13 -10.72
CA SER A 345 2.43 -13.43 -11.03
C SER A 345 2.95 -12.51 -12.14
N LYS A 346 4.26 -12.51 -12.35
CA LYS A 346 4.89 -11.77 -13.47
C LYS A 346 4.36 -12.24 -14.82
N GLU A 347 4.14 -13.53 -14.97
CA GLU A 347 3.58 -14.14 -16.17
C GLU A 347 2.12 -13.68 -16.41
N GLU A 348 1.30 -13.65 -15.37
CA GLU A 348 -0.07 -13.17 -15.44
C GLU A 348 -0.14 -11.67 -15.78
N ILE A 349 0.81 -10.87 -15.26
CA ILE A 349 0.94 -9.45 -15.65
C ILE A 349 1.33 -9.35 -17.13
N GLY A 350 2.30 -10.16 -17.60
CA GLY A 350 2.68 -10.22 -19.01
C GLY A 350 1.50 -10.53 -19.92
N ILE A 351 0.71 -11.57 -19.61
CA ILE A 351 -0.51 -11.93 -20.33
C ILE A 351 -1.51 -10.76 -20.34
N LYS A 352 -1.68 -10.08 -19.20
CA LYS A 352 -2.59 -8.93 -19.10
C LYS A 352 -2.15 -7.78 -19.99
N VAL A 353 -0.85 -7.47 -20.01
CA VAL A 353 -0.26 -6.42 -20.87
C VAL A 353 -0.44 -6.77 -22.35
N GLU A 354 -0.13 -8.01 -22.75
CA GLU A 354 -0.37 -8.48 -24.12
C GLU A 354 -1.85 -8.38 -24.53
N GLN A 355 -2.76 -8.70 -23.61
CA GLN A 355 -4.19 -8.57 -23.87
C GLN A 355 -4.61 -7.10 -24.04
N PHE A 356 -4.05 -6.17 -23.27
CA PHE A 356 -4.29 -4.74 -23.46
C PHE A 356 -3.82 -4.26 -24.83
N ILE A 357 -2.63 -4.69 -25.28
CA ILE A 357 -2.08 -4.38 -26.60
C ILE A 357 -3.03 -4.88 -27.70
N LYS A 358 -3.42 -6.17 -27.66
CA LYS A 358 -4.33 -6.78 -28.64
C LYS A 358 -5.70 -6.11 -28.69
N ASN A 359 -6.25 -5.78 -27.53
CA ASN A 359 -7.55 -5.10 -27.45
C ASN A 359 -7.45 -3.69 -28.04
N HIS A 360 -6.39 -2.95 -27.73
CA HIS A 360 -6.16 -1.62 -28.29
C HIS A 360 -6.04 -1.66 -29.81
N GLU A 361 -5.21 -2.57 -30.36
CA GLU A 361 -5.06 -2.74 -31.81
C GLU A 361 -6.40 -3.07 -32.49
N THR A 362 -7.20 -3.92 -31.84
CA THR A 362 -8.53 -4.32 -32.37
C THR A 362 -9.48 -3.14 -32.40
N LEU A 363 -9.57 -2.39 -31.31
CA LEU A 363 -10.42 -1.19 -31.24
C LEU A 363 -9.93 -0.09 -32.18
N GLN A 364 -8.63 0.08 -32.32
CA GLN A 364 -8.05 1.05 -33.25
C GLN A 364 -8.39 0.71 -34.71
N LYS A 365 -8.32 -0.57 -35.09
CA LYS A 365 -8.78 -1.04 -36.41
C LYS A 365 -10.27 -0.80 -36.61
N GLN A 366 -11.09 -1.07 -35.60
CA GLN A 366 -12.54 -0.82 -35.66
C GLN A 366 -12.84 0.67 -35.77
N HIS A 367 -12.13 1.54 -35.03
CA HIS A 367 -12.24 2.99 -35.11
C HIS A 367 -11.93 3.50 -36.53
N ASN A 368 -10.81 3.06 -37.09
CA ASN A 368 -10.38 3.46 -38.43
C ASN A 368 -11.35 3.00 -39.56
N ASN A 369 -12.01 1.88 -39.37
CA ASN A 369 -12.97 1.30 -40.32
C ASN A 369 -14.42 1.79 -40.06
N ALA A 370 -14.67 2.56 -39.02
CA ALA A 370 -16.01 3.03 -38.72
C ALA A 370 -16.42 4.17 -39.68
N ASN A 371 -17.55 3.97 -40.31
CA ASN A 371 -18.15 4.88 -41.32
C ASN A 371 -19.22 5.81 -40.74
N ASN A 372 -19.33 5.89 -39.40
CA ASN A 372 -20.31 6.70 -38.69
C ASN A 372 -19.66 7.33 -37.49
N ASP A 373 -19.86 8.65 -37.28
CA ASP A 373 -19.23 9.42 -36.20
C ASP A 373 -19.65 8.95 -34.81
N MET A 374 -20.91 8.51 -34.61
CA MET A 374 -21.36 7.95 -33.34
C MET A 374 -20.62 6.65 -32.99
N LYS A 375 -20.33 5.80 -34.01
CA LYS A 375 -19.50 4.59 -33.77
C LYS A 375 -18.07 4.92 -33.42
N LYS A 376 -17.49 5.95 -34.08
CA LYS A 376 -16.14 6.42 -33.76
C LYS A 376 -16.06 6.96 -32.35
N GLU A 377 -17.06 7.73 -31.92
CA GLU A 377 -17.14 8.29 -30.56
C GLU A 377 -17.21 7.18 -29.50
N ALA A 378 -18.11 6.19 -29.68
CA ALA A 378 -18.22 5.06 -28.77
C ALA A 378 -16.92 4.25 -28.67
N ILE A 379 -16.26 3.95 -29.82
CA ILE A 379 -14.98 3.23 -29.82
C ILE A 379 -13.88 4.09 -29.17
N SER A 380 -13.91 5.41 -29.32
CA SER A 380 -12.96 6.32 -28.66
C SER A 380 -13.12 6.31 -27.14
N GLU A 381 -14.36 6.18 -26.64
CA GLU A 381 -14.60 5.99 -25.20
C GLU A 381 -14.06 4.64 -24.72
N ASP A 382 -14.28 3.57 -25.47
CA ASP A 382 -13.73 2.25 -25.14
C ASP A 382 -12.18 2.26 -25.13
N LEU A 383 -11.55 2.91 -26.11
CA LEU A 383 -10.09 3.10 -26.17
C LEU A 383 -9.57 3.84 -24.94
N LYS A 384 -10.23 4.93 -24.51
CA LYS A 384 -9.86 5.69 -23.30
C LYS A 384 -10.00 4.83 -22.03
N ASN A 385 -11.01 3.96 -21.97
CA ASN A 385 -11.26 3.12 -20.80
C ASN A 385 -10.29 1.92 -20.69
N LEU A 386 -9.56 1.59 -21.76
CA LEU A 386 -8.68 0.42 -21.82
C LEU A 386 -7.43 0.52 -20.94
N LYS A 387 -7.09 1.71 -20.39
CA LYS A 387 -5.85 1.97 -19.65
C LYS A 387 -4.55 1.58 -20.41
N TYR A 388 -4.64 1.34 -21.71
CA TYR A 388 -3.47 1.03 -22.55
C TYR A 388 -2.53 2.22 -22.62
N GLU A 389 -3.07 3.43 -22.70
CA GLU A 389 -2.29 4.66 -22.67
C GLU A 389 -1.46 4.80 -21.39
N ASP A 390 -1.89 4.19 -20.28
CA ASP A 390 -1.14 4.19 -19.01
C ASP A 390 0.17 3.41 -19.09
N LEU A 391 0.28 2.52 -20.08
CA LEU A 391 1.47 1.71 -20.33
C LEU A 391 2.45 2.35 -21.33
N LEU A 392 2.11 3.50 -21.92
CA LEU A 392 2.92 4.12 -22.96
C LEU A 392 3.81 5.24 -22.42
N ASP A 393 4.96 5.40 -23.05
CA ASP A 393 5.81 6.58 -22.88
C ASP A 393 5.36 7.76 -23.76
N ASP A 394 6.09 8.87 -23.71
CA ASP A 394 5.82 10.07 -24.52
C ASP A 394 5.97 9.86 -26.04
N LYS A 395 6.59 8.75 -26.48
CA LYS A 395 6.75 8.38 -27.89
C LYS A 395 5.66 7.40 -28.36
N GLY A 396 4.81 6.95 -27.46
CA GLY A 396 3.78 5.95 -27.74
C GLY A 396 4.32 4.50 -27.73
N GLU A 397 5.51 4.27 -27.19
CA GLU A 397 6.09 2.95 -26.99
C GLU A 397 5.76 2.42 -25.59
N ILE A 398 5.77 1.09 -25.42
CA ILE A 398 5.54 0.48 -24.11
C ILE A 398 6.65 0.95 -23.15
N ASN A 399 6.23 1.56 -22.04
CA ASN A 399 7.13 2.05 -21.00
C ASN A 399 7.47 0.93 -20.01
N PRO A 400 8.72 0.44 -19.97
CA PRO A 400 9.13 -0.61 -19.05
C PRO A 400 8.85 -0.27 -17.58
N PHE A 401 8.99 0.99 -17.18
CA PHE A 401 8.72 1.43 -15.81
C PHE A 401 7.24 1.30 -15.42
N ALA A 402 6.32 1.42 -16.38
CA ALA A 402 4.90 1.18 -16.11
C ALA A 402 4.63 -0.32 -15.84
N ILE A 403 5.32 -1.21 -16.56
CA ILE A 403 5.26 -2.65 -16.31
C ILE A 403 5.90 -2.99 -14.95
N ASP A 404 7.05 -2.39 -14.65
CA ASP A 404 7.72 -2.55 -13.36
C ASP A 404 6.83 -2.08 -12.21
N ASN A 405 6.04 -1.00 -12.41
CA ASN A 405 5.08 -0.55 -11.41
C ASN A 405 3.96 -1.57 -11.17
N LEU A 406 3.37 -2.15 -12.23
CA LEU A 406 2.37 -3.20 -12.07
C LEU A 406 2.92 -4.38 -11.25
N GLN A 407 4.15 -4.80 -11.51
CA GLN A 407 4.82 -5.86 -10.74
C GLN A 407 5.09 -5.45 -9.29
N ASN A 408 5.48 -4.21 -9.08
CA ASN A 408 5.73 -3.65 -7.75
C ASN A 408 4.44 -3.58 -6.92
N GLU A 409 3.33 -3.15 -7.52
CA GLU A 409 2.02 -3.13 -6.84
C GLU A 409 1.58 -4.52 -6.40
N GLU A 410 1.68 -5.53 -7.27
CA GLU A 410 1.32 -6.91 -6.93
C GLU A 410 2.25 -7.47 -5.82
N ARG A 411 3.53 -7.10 -5.81
CA ARG A 411 4.47 -7.42 -4.75
C ARG A 411 4.01 -6.84 -3.41
N VAL A 412 3.59 -5.58 -3.38
CA VAL A 412 3.08 -4.92 -2.18
C VAL A 412 1.75 -5.54 -1.74
N HIS A 413 0.83 -5.81 -2.68
CA HIS A 413 -0.43 -6.51 -2.40
C HIS A 413 -0.20 -7.84 -1.67
N ALA A 414 0.81 -8.61 -2.08
CA ALA A 414 1.14 -9.90 -1.47
C ALA A 414 1.50 -9.77 0.02
N TYR A 415 2.08 -8.67 0.44
CA TYR A 415 2.43 -8.45 1.86
C TYR A 415 1.20 -8.29 2.74
N TYR A 416 0.14 -7.69 2.23
CA TYR A 416 -1.07 -7.38 2.98
C TYR A 416 -2.11 -8.49 3.02
N LYS A 417 -1.78 -9.69 2.51
CA LYS A 417 -2.66 -10.86 2.62
C LYS A 417 -2.73 -11.44 4.05
N SER A 418 -1.69 -11.24 4.84
CA SER A 418 -1.66 -11.70 6.24
C SER A 418 -0.71 -10.85 7.09
N ALA A 419 -0.94 -10.86 8.41
CA ALA A 419 -0.03 -10.22 9.37
C ALA A 419 1.39 -10.77 9.27
N GLU A 420 1.54 -12.08 9.07
CA GLU A 420 2.82 -12.74 8.92
C GLU A 420 3.55 -12.28 7.65
N ASN A 421 2.85 -12.21 6.51
CA ASN A 421 3.46 -11.74 5.26
C ASN A 421 4.00 -10.31 5.39
N LEU A 422 3.23 -9.41 6.02
CA LEU A 422 3.64 -8.02 6.23
C LEU A 422 4.83 -7.94 7.20
N TYR A 423 4.81 -8.71 8.27
CA TYR A 423 5.91 -8.82 9.23
C TYR A 423 7.20 -9.31 8.55
N GLN A 424 7.12 -10.39 7.76
CA GLN A 424 8.25 -10.92 7.00
C GLN A 424 8.77 -9.94 5.95
N ALA A 425 7.90 -9.14 5.33
CA ALA A 425 8.32 -8.09 4.41
C ALA A 425 9.17 -7.03 5.12
N TYR A 426 8.73 -6.56 6.29
CA TYR A 426 9.51 -5.64 7.12
C TYR A 426 10.85 -6.23 7.57
N GLN A 427 10.89 -7.49 7.97
CA GLN A 427 12.14 -8.16 8.36
C GLN A 427 13.11 -8.25 7.17
N ARG A 428 12.61 -8.66 5.99
CA ARG A 428 13.43 -8.77 4.76
C ARG A 428 13.93 -7.42 4.26
N ALA A 429 13.21 -6.31 4.51
CA ALA A 429 13.69 -4.97 4.20
C ALA A 429 14.98 -4.63 4.95
N GLY A 430 15.25 -5.25 6.10
CA GLY A 430 16.53 -5.19 6.81
C GLY A 430 16.84 -3.86 7.52
N ILE A 431 15.89 -2.90 7.50
CA ILE A 431 16.04 -1.56 8.08
C ILE A 431 15.41 -1.46 9.47
N PHE A 432 14.50 -2.38 9.80
CA PHE A 432 13.70 -2.32 11.02
C PHE A 432 13.95 -3.51 11.95
N LYS A 433 13.92 -3.25 13.27
CA LYS A 433 13.72 -4.25 14.32
C LYS A 433 12.23 -4.28 14.63
N VAL A 434 11.53 -5.25 14.06
CA VAL A 434 10.07 -5.28 14.07
C VAL A 434 9.53 -6.06 15.25
N THR A 435 8.62 -5.46 16.00
CA THR A 435 7.78 -6.13 17.00
C THR A 435 6.37 -6.24 16.43
N LEU A 436 5.87 -7.46 16.20
CA LEU A 436 4.52 -7.70 15.68
C LEU A 436 3.52 -7.82 16.82
N ASN A 437 2.49 -6.97 16.79
CA ASN A 437 1.30 -7.03 17.61
C ASN A 437 0.10 -7.36 16.70
N ASN A 438 -0.23 -8.64 16.56
CA ASN A 438 -1.40 -9.07 15.80
C ASN A 438 -2.61 -9.13 16.74
N VAL A 439 -3.44 -8.10 16.69
CA VAL A 439 -4.59 -7.93 17.59
C VAL A 439 -5.87 -7.99 16.78
N THR A 440 -6.46 -9.17 16.74
CA THR A 440 -7.78 -9.37 16.13
C THR A 440 -8.84 -9.28 17.25
N GLU A 441 -9.72 -8.32 17.14
CA GLU A 441 -10.83 -8.14 18.06
C GLU A 441 -12.13 -8.66 17.41
N CYS A 442 -13.00 -9.25 18.21
CA CYS A 442 -14.37 -9.47 17.76
C CYS A 442 -15.08 -8.12 17.63
N VAL A 443 -15.82 -7.96 16.58
CA VAL A 443 -16.62 -6.80 16.18
C VAL A 443 -16.63 -5.64 17.18
N GLY A 444 -15.83 -4.61 16.92
CA GLY A 444 -15.82 -3.38 17.72
C GLY A 444 -16.99 -2.46 17.36
N GLU A 445 -17.28 -1.48 18.23
CA GLU A 445 -18.28 -0.44 17.94
C GLU A 445 -17.93 0.32 16.65
N ASP A 446 -16.64 0.51 16.37
CA ASP A 446 -16.11 1.17 15.18
C ASP A 446 -16.42 0.40 13.89
N ASP A 447 -16.41 -0.95 13.93
CA ASP A 447 -16.79 -1.78 12.79
C ASP A 447 -18.29 -1.62 12.48
N ILE A 448 -19.11 -1.43 13.52
CA ILE A 448 -20.55 -1.21 13.38
C ILE A 448 -20.83 0.19 12.81
N GLU A 449 -20.13 1.20 13.26
CA GLU A 449 -20.28 2.56 12.76
C GLU A 449 -19.91 2.65 11.28
N ARG A 450 -18.80 2.03 10.87
CA ARG A 450 -18.43 1.89 9.45
C ARG A 450 -19.47 1.12 8.64
N LEU A 451 -20.04 0.06 9.20
CA LEU A 451 -21.12 -0.70 8.58
C LEU A 451 -22.36 0.18 8.35
N ASN A 452 -22.66 1.08 9.27
CA ASN A 452 -23.75 2.05 9.15
C ASN A 452 -23.43 3.15 8.12
N GLN A 453 -22.17 3.52 7.97
CA GLN A 453 -21.69 4.49 6.99
C GLN A 453 -21.55 3.90 5.58
N ALA A 454 -21.44 2.58 5.44
CA ALA A 454 -21.38 1.93 4.15
C ALA A 454 -22.69 2.19 3.36
N LYS A 455 -22.58 3.03 2.32
CA LYS A 455 -23.75 3.48 1.52
C LYS A 455 -24.33 2.38 0.64
N LEU A 456 -23.54 1.34 0.30
CA LEU A 456 -23.94 0.27 -0.60
C LEU A 456 -24.33 -1.00 0.17
N ALA A 457 -25.52 -1.50 -0.07
CA ALA A 457 -26.02 -2.76 0.53
C ALA A 457 -25.10 -3.97 0.26
N ILE A 458 -24.35 -3.97 -0.84
CA ILE A 458 -23.35 -5.01 -1.15
C ILE A 458 -22.19 -4.96 -0.14
N GLU A 459 -21.70 -3.78 0.18
CA GLU A 459 -20.62 -3.59 1.15
C GLU A 459 -21.08 -3.97 2.56
N GLN A 460 -22.30 -3.61 2.93
CA GLN A 460 -22.89 -4.01 4.21
C GLN A 460 -22.97 -5.55 4.30
N ARG A 461 -23.49 -6.22 3.27
CA ARG A 461 -23.55 -7.70 3.25
C ARG A 461 -22.17 -8.34 3.35
N LYS A 462 -21.18 -7.83 2.63
CA LYS A 462 -19.80 -8.32 2.70
C LYS A 462 -19.24 -8.24 4.12
N LEU A 463 -19.34 -7.09 4.76
CA LEU A 463 -18.84 -6.86 6.12
C LEU A 463 -19.58 -7.71 7.16
N ILE A 464 -20.90 -7.89 7.00
CA ILE A 464 -21.70 -8.76 7.88
C ILE A 464 -21.21 -10.21 7.77
N VAL A 465 -21.03 -10.73 6.55
CA VAL A 465 -20.58 -12.12 6.31
C VAL A 465 -19.18 -12.35 6.88
N GLU A 466 -18.26 -11.40 6.72
CA GLU A 466 -16.91 -11.48 7.28
C GLU A 466 -16.94 -11.53 8.81
N ASN A 467 -17.75 -10.68 9.43
CA ASN A 467 -17.90 -10.66 10.88
C ASN A 467 -18.58 -11.93 11.42
N LEU A 468 -19.63 -12.43 10.78
CA LEU A 468 -20.26 -13.71 11.16
C LEU A 468 -19.27 -14.87 11.06
N ALA A 469 -18.49 -14.95 9.98
CA ALA A 469 -17.48 -16.00 9.82
C ALA A 469 -16.38 -15.93 10.90
N ASN A 470 -15.97 -14.73 11.30
CA ASN A 470 -15.01 -14.54 12.38
C ASN A 470 -15.59 -14.96 13.74
N ILE A 471 -16.81 -14.54 14.04
CA ILE A 471 -17.53 -14.94 15.26
C ILE A 471 -17.65 -16.47 15.34
N ASP A 472 -18.07 -17.13 14.27
CA ASP A 472 -18.20 -18.58 14.23
C ASP A 472 -16.85 -19.30 14.37
N LYS A 473 -15.81 -18.80 13.73
CA LYS A 473 -14.44 -19.32 13.87
C LYS A 473 -13.93 -19.19 15.30
N TRP A 474 -14.17 -18.07 15.96
CA TRP A 474 -13.71 -17.84 17.32
C TRP A 474 -14.49 -18.67 18.33
N PHE A 475 -15.78 -18.81 18.11
CA PHE A 475 -16.61 -19.70 18.92
C PHE A 475 -16.14 -21.16 18.77
N THR A 476 -15.96 -21.63 17.54
CA THR A 476 -15.49 -23.00 17.27
C THR A 476 -14.14 -23.29 17.88
N ASN A 477 -13.22 -22.33 17.85
CA ASN A 477 -11.87 -22.46 18.43
C ASN A 477 -11.82 -22.20 19.95
N GLY A 478 -12.96 -21.98 20.58
CA GLY A 478 -13.08 -21.77 22.01
C GLY A 478 -12.51 -20.45 22.54
N ARG A 479 -12.32 -19.46 21.66
CA ARG A 479 -11.83 -18.12 22.05
C ARG A 479 -12.91 -17.25 22.68
N ILE A 480 -14.17 -17.49 22.34
CA ILE A 480 -15.32 -16.79 22.90
C ILE A 480 -16.35 -17.79 23.39
N SER A 481 -17.12 -17.39 24.43
CA SER A 481 -18.24 -18.16 24.96
C SER A 481 -19.47 -18.07 24.04
N PHE A 482 -20.50 -18.88 24.32
CA PHE A 482 -21.77 -18.78 23.61
C PHE A 482 -22.44 -17.42 23.87
N GLU A 483 -22.40 -16.93 25.11
CA GLU A 483 -22.96 -15.63 25.47
C GLU A 483 -22.27 -14.49 24.70
N GLU A 484 -20.96 -14.53 24.59
CA GLU A 484 -20.21 -13.56 23.78
C GLU A 484 -20.56 -13.66 22.30
N LYS A 485 -20.73 -14.88 21.75
CA LYS A 485 -21.18 -15.07 20.37
C LYS A 485 -22.52 -14.39 20.12
N GLU A 486 -23.51 -14.61 21.00
CA GLU A 486 -24.84 -13.99 20.89
C GLU A 486 -24.79 -12.47 21.07
N LYS A 487 -23.93 -11.99 21.97
CA LYS A 487 -23.68 -10.56 22.15
C LYS A 487 -23.16 -9.92 20.87
N TYR A 488 -22.16 -10.51 20.23
CA TYR A 488 -21.58 -9.99 18.98
C TYR A 488 -22.59 -10.06 17.81
N ARG A 489 -23.35 -11.14 17.69
CA ARG A 489 -24.46 -11.22 16.71
C ARG A 489 -25.50 -10.12 16.94
N THR A 490 -25.80 -9.81 18.22
CA THR A 490 -26.74 -8.75 18.56
C THR A 490 -26.25 -7.37 18.22
N LEU A 491 -24.95 -7.09 18.35
CA LEU A 491 -24.37 -5.83 17.90
C LEU A 491 -24.53 -5.61 16.39
N LEU A 492 -24.40 -6.67 15.59
CA LEU A 492 -24.61 -6.62 14.15
C LEU A 492 -26.09 -6.38 13.75
N LYS A 493 -27.07 -6.65 14.62
CA LYS A 493 -28.51 -6.42 14.33
C LYS A 493 -28.86 -4.96 14.04
N LYS A 494 -28.02 -4.01 14.41
CA LYS A 494 -28.21 -2.58 14.13
C LYS A 494 -28.05 -2.22 12.65
N ILE A 495 -27.49 -3.12 11.81
CA ILE A 495 -27.19 -2.87 10.42
C ILE A 495 -28.41 -3.21 9.55
N PRO A 496 -28.84 -2.34 8.60
CA PRO A 496 -30.03 -2.57 7.79
C PRO A 496 -30.07 -3.92 7.06
N GLU A 497 -28.95 -4.36 6.48
CA GLU A 497 -28.86 -5.62 5.73
C GLU A 497 -28.63 -6.86 6.63
N PHE A 498 -28.56 -6.70 7.96
CA PHE A 498 -28.18 -7.80 8.85
C PHE A 498 -29.15 -8.97 8.81
N GLN A 499 -30.46 -8.71 8.99
CA GLN A 499 -31.45 -9.78 9.06
C GLN A 499 -31.54 -10.60 7.78
N TYR A 500 -31.43 -9.92 6.63
CA TYR A 500 -31.38 -10.57 5.33
C TYR A 500 -30.10 -11.44 5.20
N THR A 501 -28.96 -10.86 5.55
CA THR A 501 -27.66 -11.49 5.36
C THR A 501 -27.45 -12.68 6.29
N ILE A 502 -27.85 -12.57 7.57
CA ILE A 502 -27.73 -13.69 8.51
C ILE A 502 -28.62 -14.86 8.13
N ASN A 503 -29.85 -14.61 7.67
CA ASN A 503 -30.73 -15.67 7.19
C ASN A 503 -30.15 -16.42 5.99
N ALA A 504 -29.52 -15.70 5.05
CA ALA A 504 -28.82 -16.31 3.93
C ALA A 504 -27.55 -17.06 4.40
N TYR A 505 -26.78 -16.45 5.31
CA TYR A 505 -25.54 -17.03 5.83
C TYR A 505 -25.80 -18.35 6.60
N ASP A 506 -26.82 -18.38 7.43
CA ASP A 506 -27.19 -19.57 8.20
C ASP A 506 -27.71 -20.72 7.29
N LYS A 507 -28.29 -20.40 6.12
CA LYS A 507 -28.76 -21.39 5.14
C LYS A 507 -27.68 -21.90 4.19
N ILE A 508 -27.01 -20.99 3.49
CA ILE A 508 -26.13 -21.34 2.38
C ILE A 508 -24.62 -21.17 2.68
N GLY A 509 -24.28 -20.59 3.83
CA GLY A 509 -22.92 -20.41 4.31
C GLY A 509 -22.15 -19.28 3.61
N LYS A 510 -20.94 -18.99 4.14
CA LYS A 510 -20.03 -17.96 3.65
C LYS A 510 -19.70 -18.12 2.16
N ASP A 511 -19.23 -19.31 1.77
CA ASP A 511 -18.67 -19.54 0.43
C ASP A 511 -19.69 -19.34 -0.69
N ALA A 512 -20.94 -19.73 -0.43
CA ALA A 512 -22.03 -19.53 -1.40
C ALA A 512 -22.38 -18.03 -1.56
N ILE A 513 -22.29 -17.23 -0.49
CA ILE A 513 -22.54 -15.78 -0.56
C ILE A 513 -21.37 -15.07 -1.24
N VAL A 514 -20.14 -15.45 -0.94
CA VAL A 514 -18.93 -14.91 -1.60
C VAL A 514 -19.00 -15.20 -3.10
N SER A 515 -19.32 -16.44 -3.51
CA SER A 515 -19.46 -16.81 -4.93
C SER A 515 -20.63 -16.12 -5.63
N ALA A 516 -21.59 -15.59 -4.88
CA ALA A 516 -22.67 -14.72 -5.37
C ALA A 516 -22.25 -13.24 -5.47
N GLU A 517 -20.97 -12.92 -5.20
CA GLU A 517 -20.45 -11.54 -5.17
C GLU A 517 -21.31 -10.61 -4.30
N TYR A 518 -21.91 -11.14 -3.25
CA TYR A 518 -22.84 -10.44 -2.34
C TYR A 518 -24.06 -9.81 -3.02
N LYS A 519 -24.36 -10.19 -4.28
CA LYS A 519 -25.50 -9.69 -5.08
C LYS A 519 -26.80 -10.34 -4.62
N LYS A 520 -27.76 -9.55 -4.14
CA LYS A 520 -29.04 -10.02 -3.58
C LYS A 520 -29.77 -11.01 -4.48
N LYS A 521 -29.94 -10.69 -5.78
CA LYS A 521 -30.64 -11.57 -6.73
C LYS A 521 -30.01 -12.96 -6.85
N ILE A 522 -28.66 -13.04 -6.76
CA ILE A 522 -27.93 -14.31 -6.88
C ILE A 522 -28.03 -15.07 -5.56
N ILE A 523 -27.91 -14.39 -4.43
CA ILE A 523 -28.09 -14.97 -3.08
C ILE A 523 -29.50 -15.55 -2.96
N ASP A 524 -30.56 -14.80 -3.32
CA ASP A 524 -31.96 -15.25 -3.27
C ASP A 524 -32.21 -16.49 -4.14
N ARG A 525 -31.54 -16.58 -5.29
CA ARG A 525 -31.60 -17.77 -6.13
C ARG A 525 -30.97 -18.97 -5.44
N LYS A 526 -29.76 -18.82 -4.91
CA LYS A 526 -29.05 -19.90 -4.19
C LYS A 526 -29.80 -20.35 -2.93
N VAL A 527 -30.40 -19.41 -2.19
CA VAL A 527 -31.24 -19.73 -1.02
C VAL A 527 -32.46 -20.54 -1.44
N ARG A 528 -33.15 -20.14 -2.54
CA ARG A 528 -34.29 -20.90 -3.07
C ARG A 528 -33.92 -22.30 -3.58
N GLU A 529 -32.77 -22.43 -4.22
CA GLU A 529 -32.23 -23.73 -4.67
C GLU A 529 -31.95 -24.63 -3.45
N PHE A 530 -31.37 -24.06 -2.40
CA PHE A 530 -31.09 -24.76 -1.15
C PHE A 530 -32.40 -25.19 -0.44
N ASP A 531 -33.40 -24.30 -0.33
CA ASP A 531 -34.71 -24.58 0.30
C ASP A 531 -35.53 -25.62 -0.50
N LYS A 532 -35.37 -25.69 -1.82
CA LYS A 532 -36.02 -26.65 -2.69
C LYS A 532 -35.37 -28.02 -2.73
N SER A 533 -34.15 -28.17 -2.21
CA SER A 533 -33.50 -29.47 -2.20
C SER A 533 -34.25 -30.47 -1.35
N GLU A 534 -34.64 -31.60 -1.92
CA GLU A 534 -35.36 -32.65 -1.25
C GLU A 534 -34.63 -33.16 0.01
N ASP A 535 -33.32 -33.29 -0.10
CA ASP A 535 -32.46 -33.65 1.02
C ASP A 535 -32.45 -32.58 2.14
N TYR A 536 -32.54 -31.29 1.76
CA TYR A 536 -32.62 -30.21 2.75
C TYR A 536 -33.92 -30.26 3.54
N GLN A 537 -35.04 -30.46 2.84
CA GLN A 537 -36.36 -30.58 3.51
C GLN A 537 -36.39 -31.78 4.45
N LYS A 538 -35.87 -32.94 4.01
CA LYS A 538 -35.77 -34.13 4.86
C LYS A 538 -34.90 -33.86 6.09
N ARG A 539 -33.71 -33.31 5.92
CA ARG A 539 -32.77 -32.99 7.03
C ARG A 539 -33.36 -32.01 8.04
N ASN A 540 -34.25 -31.12 7.61
CA ASN A 540 -34.87 -30.11 8.45
C ASN A 540 -36.27 -30.53 8.97
N SER A 541 -36.75 -31.73 8.64
CA SER A 541 -37.98 -32.25 9.21
C SER A 541 -37.88 -32.33 10.73
N SER A 542 -38.99 -32.12 11.40
CA SER A 542 -39.10 -32.26 12.87
C SER A 542 -38.64 -33.63 13.33
N GLU A 543 -38.94 -34.68 12.55
CA GLU A 543 -38.56 -36.06 12.80
C GLU A 543 -37.01 -36.22 12.85
N ILE A 544 -36.31 -35.80 11.82
CA ILE A 544 -34.82 -35.90 11.78
C ILE A 544 -34.18 -35.03 12.85
N LYS A 545 -34.71 -33.84 13.09
CA LYS A 545 -34.19 -32.96 14.16
C LYS A 545 -34.34 -33.64 15.54
N ASN A 546 -35.45 -34.28 15.81
CA ASN A 546 -35.64 -35.01 17.07
C ASN A 546 -34.74 -36.23 17.18
N LEU A 547 -34.61 -37.04 16.14
CA LEU A 547 -33.68 -38.18 16.13
C LEU A 547 -32.22 -37.74 16.39
N ILE A 548 -31.80 -36.63 15.76
CA ILE A 548 -30.46 -36.11 15.99
C ILE A 548 -30.32 -35.51 17.39
N LYS A 549 -31.33 -34.81 17.89
CA LYS A 549 -31.33 -34.29 19.27
C LYS A 549 -31.18 -35.40 20.31
N GLU A 550 -31.92 -36.48 20.16
CA GLU A 550 -31.88 -37.64 21.04
C GLU A 550 -30.58 -38.45 20.93
N ALA A 551 -29.98 -38.50 19.75
CA ALA A 551 -28.76 -39.27 19.51
C ALA A 551 -27.51 -38.69 20.17
N PHE A 552 -27.53 -37.41 20.57
CA PHE A 552 -26.34 -36.71 21.07
C PHE A 552 -26.58 -35.97 22.39
N PRO A 553 -25.87 -36.33 23.48
CA PRO A 553 -25.94 -35.64 24.75
C PRO A 553 -25.30 -34.24 24.67
N LEU A 554 -25.87 -33.29 25.44
CA LEU A 554 -25.34 -31.94 25.61
C LEU A 554 -24.21 -31.93 26.64
N ASN A 555 -23.30 -30.97 26.50
CA ASN A 555 -22.18 -30.68 27.39
C ASN A 555 -21.09 -31.77 27.49
N GLU A 556 -21.10 -32.75 26.64
CA GLU A 556 -20.09 -33.81 26.55
C GLU A 556 -19.17 -33.62 25.32
N TYR A 557 -17.90 -34.06 25.45
CA TYR A 557 -16.97 -34.14 24.33
C TYR A 557 -17.14 -35.44 23.56
N LEU A 558 -17.60 -35.38 22.33
CA LEU A 558 -17.84 -36.53 21.47
C LEU A 558 -16.81 -36.54 20.32
N ASN A 559 -16.26 -37.72 20.04
CA ASN A 559 -15.32 -37.89 18.93
C ASN A 559 -16.00 -37.56 17.58
N LYS A 560 -15.33 -36.77 16.76
CA LYS A 560 -15.87 -36.29 15.47
C LYS A 560 -16.20 -37.43 14.49
N ASN A 561 -15.46 -38.56 14.54
CA ASN A 561 -15.76 -39.71 13.68
C ASN A 561 -17.01 -40.44 14.17
N ILE A 562 -17.20 -40.57 15.48
CA ILE A 562 -18.41 -41.17 16.06
C ILE A 562 -19.64 -40.32 15.72
N ILE A 563 -19.53 -39.00 15.85
CA ILE A 563 -20.59 -38.05 15.47
C ILE A 563 -20.93 -38.24 13.99
N LYS A 564 -19.91 -38.24 13.11
CA LYS A 564 -20.10 -38.42 11.67
C LYS A 564 -20.83 -39.73 11.38
N GLN A 565 -20.41 -40.84 11.99
CA GLN A 565 -20.99 -42.15 11.74
C GLN A 565 -22.47 -42.19 12.18
N LYS A 566 -22.77 -41.73 13.38
CA LYS A 566 -24.17 -41.69 13.88
C LYS A 566 -25.08 -40.84 12.99
N ILE A 567 -24.62 -39.68 12.49
CA ILE A 567 -25.42 -38.87 11.58
C ILE A 567 -25.58 -39.59 10.23
N MET A 568 -24.55 -40.28 9.74
CA MET A 568 -24.65 -41.10 8.52
C MET A 568 -25.71 -42.19 8.66
N ASP A 569 -25.72 -42.87 9.78
CA ASP A 569 -26.69 -43.94 10.04
C ASP A 569 -28.14 -43.39 10.10
N ILE A 570 -28.35 -42.27 10.80
CA ILE A 570 -29.65 -41.59 10.84
C ILE A 570 -30.09 -41.15 9.43
N TYR A 571 -29.18 -40.54 8.66
CA TYR A 571 -29.48 -40.09 7.29
C TYR A 571 -29.81 -41.26 6.37
N TYR A 572 -29.02 -42.33 6.42
CA TYR A 572 -29.21 -43.52 5.61
C TYR A 572 -30.57 -44.19 5.89
N GLN A 573 -30.91 -44.37 7.15
CA GLN A 573 -32.18 -44.95 7.57
C GLN A 573 -33.38 -44.13 7.13
N ASN A 574 -33.21 -42.82 6.90
CA ASN A 574 -34.28 -41.91 6.51
C ASN A 574 -34.21 -41.46 5.03
N GLY A 575 -33.38 -42.17 4.23
CA GLY A 575 -33.30 -41.93 2.78
C GLY A 575 -32.75 -40.53 2.42
N ILE A 576 -31.84 -39.99 3.25
CA ILE A 576 -31.15 -38.72 3.01
C ILE A 576 -29.78 -39.04 2.40
N MET A 577 -29.53 -38.59 1.16
CA MET A 577 -28.34 -38.88 0.39
C MET A 577 -27.22 -37.84 0.57
N SER A 578 -27.46 -36.79 1.34
CA SER A 578 -26.50 -35.71 1.58
C SER A 578 -25.21 -36.23 2.21
N LYS A 579 -24.07 -35.75 1.70
CA LYS A 579 -22.75 -36.08 2.24
C LYS A 579 -22.64 -35.61 3.69
N VAL A 580 -22.35 -36.57 4.58
CA VAL A 580 -22.09 -36.29 6.00
C VAL A 580 -20.60 -36.06 6.21
N THR A 581 -20.25 -34.96 6.83
CA THR A 581 -18.90 -34.62 7.27
C THR A 581 -18.85 -34.55 8.79
N GLN A 582 -17.67 -34.48 9.37
CA GLN A 582 -17.50 -34.25 10.81
C GLN A 582 -18.16 -32.95 11.28
N ASN A 583 -18.30 -31.97 10.37
CA ASN A 583 -18.93 -30.67 10.65
C ASN A 583 -20.46 -30.64 10.49
N THR A 584 -21.06 -31.71 9.98
CA THR A 584 -22.52 -31.74 9.75
C THR A 584 -23.31 -31.52 11.05
N ILE A 585 -22.78 -31.97 12.20
CA ILE A 585 -23.39 -31.74 13.52
C ILE A 585 -23.61 -30.24 13.81
N LYS A 586 -22.77 -29.37 13.30
CA LYS A 586 -22.87 -27.91 13.48
C LYS A 586 -24.14 -27.31 12.86
N SER A 587 -24.82 -28.03 11.97
CA SER A 587 -26.13 -27.64 11.46
C SER A 587 -27.22 -27.79 12.52
N TYR A 588 -27.03 -28.65 13.48
CA TYR A 588 -28.02 -29.01 14.51
C TYR A 588 -27.67 -28.49 15.91
N PHE A 589 -26.38 -28.39 16.22
CA PHE A 589 -25.89 -27.94 17.52
C PHE A 589 -24.91 -26.79 17.41
N GLU A 590 -24.90 -25.95 18.42
CA GLU A 590 -23.75 -25.10 18.72
C GLU A 590 -22.63 -25.95 19.31
N CYS A 591 -21.47 -25.88 18.73
CA CYS A 591 -20.35 -26.78 19.05
C CYS A 591 -19.09 -26.02 19.45
N LYS A 592 -18.39 -26.51 20.48
CA LYS A 592 -17.05 -26.08 20.84
C LYS A 592 -16.05 -27.16 20.47
N GLU A 593 -14.96 -26.81 19.78
CA GLU A 593 -13.93 -27.75 19.35
C GLU A 593 -12.88 -27.93 20.46
N SER A 594 -12.45 -29.18 20.69
CA SER A 594 -11.36 -29.45 21.60
C SER A 594 -10.01 -29.18 20.90
N GLY A 595 -9.13 -28.40 21.52
CA GLY A 595 -7.78 -28.14 20.99
C GLY A 595 -6.81 -29.31 21.06
N LYS A 596 -7.12 -30.36 21.87
CA LYS A 596 -6.21 -31.51 22.13
C LYS A 596 -6.76 -32.85 21.65
N ILE A 597 -8.05 -32.99 21.45
CA ILE A 597 -8.74 -34.24 21.12
C ILE A 597 -9.61 -33.98 19.89
N ASN A 598 -9.63 -34.90 18.91
CA ASN A 598 -10.49 -34.79 17.72
C ASN A 598 -11.98 -34.95 18.09
N SER A 599 -12.54 -33.96 18.81
CA SER A 599 -13.89 -34.00 19.37
C SER A 599 -14.59 -32.64 19.36
N PHE A 600 -15.94 -32.68 19.40
CA PHE A 600 -16.80 -31.53 19.65
C PHE A 600 -17.47 -31.66 21.01
N LYS A 601 -17.58 -30.53 21.74
CA LYS A 601 -18.50 -30.39 22.85
C LYS A 601 -19.79 -29.76 22.32
N LEU A 602 -20.93 -30.43 22.44
CA LEU A 602 -22.23 -29.94 22.02
C LEU A 602 -22.81 -29.05 23.12
N ILE A 603 -23.08 -27.79 22.81
CA ILE A 603 -23.46 -26.77 23.81
C ILE A 603 -24.97 -26.63 23.88
N LYS A 604 -25.62 -26.48 22.73
CA LYS A 604 -27.06 -26.19 22.62
C LYS A 604 -27.58 -26.71 21.28
N PHE A 605 -28.78 -27.26 21.31
CA PHE A 605 -29.55 -27.59 20.11
C PHE A 605 -30.13 -26.33 19.49
N LYS A 606 -30.02 -26.19 18.18
CA LYS A 606 -30.35 -24.93 17.49
C LYS A 606 -31.83 -24.73 17.18
N TYR A 607 -32.63 -25.78 17.28
CA TYR A 607 -34.05 -25.78 16.91
C TYR A 607 -34.99 -26.02 18.08
#